data_705fe86c600b070ee76a71270e0c9945
#
_entry.id   705fe86c600b070ee76a71270e0c9945
#
_cell.length_a   1.000
_cell.length_b   1.000
_cell.length_c   1.000
_cell.angle_alpha   90.00
_cell.angle_beta   90.00
_cell.angle_gamma   90.00
#
_symmetry.space_group_name_H-M   'P 1'
#
loop_
_entity.id
_entity.type
_entity.pdbx_description
1 polymer ?
#
loop_
_entity_poly.entity_id
_entity_poly.type
_entity_poly.pdbx_seq_one_letter_code
_entity_poly.pdbx_strand_id
1 'polypeptide(L)'
;MKNSIYSLLFFFLLLGVIGFAQEEKLDKYPEPIGGIEAMIKNVVYPASAKEAGIQGKVLVKTIIDEKGNVVETEVVESVNADCDKTAMDAIKKTKFTPGIKDNKPVKAEVTIPVMFKLS
;
A
#
# COMPACT_ATOMS: atom_id res chain seq x y z
N MET A 1 36.07 -8.09 -6.26
CA MET A 1 36.00 -7.85 -6.23
C MET A 1 35.79 -8.03 -6.16
N LYS A 2 35.61 -7.97 -6.29
CA LYS A 2 35.39 -7.75 -6.24
C LYS A 2 34.86 -7.80 -5.72
N ASN A 3 34.79 -7.61 -5.73
CA ASN A 3 34.34 -7.34 -5.23
C ASN A 3 33.84 -7.27 -4.57
N SER A 4 33.69 -7.00 -4.48
CA SER A 4 33.32 -6.62 -3.87
C SER A 4 32.71 -6.44 -3.42
N ILE A 5 32.65 -6.25 -3.66
CA ILE A 5 32.33 -5.74 -3.25
C ILE A 5 31.77 -6.01 -2.61
N TYR A 6 31.85 -5.95 -2.72
CA TYR A 6 31.64 -5.88 -2.14
C TYR A 6 31.37 -6.08 -1.29
N SER A 7 31.58 -5.89 -1.24
CA SER A 7 31.44 -5.64 -0.46
C SER A 7 31.03 -5.37 0.15
N LEU A 8 30.99 -4.93 -0.08
CA LEU A 8 30.71 -4.33 0.43
C LEU A 8 29.97 -4.21 0.76
N LEU A 9 29.97 -4.12 0.59
CA LEU A 9 29.53 -3.77 0.93
C LEU A 9 29.02 -4.06 1.57
N PHE A 10 29.17 -3.99 1.69
CA PHE A 10 28.96 -3.95 2.27
C PHE A 10 28.55 -4.00 3.07
N PHE A 11 28.65 -3.67 3.22
CA PHE A 11 28.41 -3.26 3.94
C PHE A 11 27.72 -2.98 4.47
N PHE A 12 27.65 -2.75 4.42
CA PHE A 12 27.14 -2.11 4.81
C PHE A 12 26.46 -2.17 5.34
N LEU A 13 26.52 -2.17 5.36
CA LEU A 13 25.93 -2.01 5.77
C LEU A 13 25.29 -2.27 6.13
N LEU A 14 24.95 -2.21 5.94
CA LEU A 14 24.36 -2.23 6.39
C LEU A 14 23.48 -2.50 6.68
N LEU A 15 22.94 -2.46 6.51
CA LEU A 15 22.06 -2.83 7.32
C LEU A 15 20.56 -2.71 7.07
N GLY A 16 19.62 -2.22 7.75
CA GLY A 16 18.19 -2.05 7.57
C GLY A 16 17.81 -1.44 6.24
N VAL A 17 18.72 -0.73 5.77
CA VAL A 17 18.59 -0.09 4.51
C VAL A 17 18.37 -1.02 3.38
N ILE A 18 18.77 -2.20 3.58
CA ILE A 18 18.64 -3.20 2.57
C ILE A 18 17.23 -3.38 2.10
N GLY A 19 16.27 -3.08 2.95
CA GLY A 19 14.88 -3.19 2.61
C GLY A 19 14.51 -2.42 1.35
N PHE A 20 15.14 -1.32 1.11
CA PHE A 20 14.82 -0.54 -0.07
C PHE A 20 15.33 -1.17 -1.34
N ALA A 21 16.49 -1.75 -1.25
CA ALA A 21 17.08 -2.36 -2.40
C ALA A 21 16.32 -3.60 -2.81
N GLN A 22 15.50 -4.10 -1.91
CA GLN A 22 14.78 -5.33 -2.14
C GLN A 22 13.47 -5.15 -2.88
N GLU A 23 13.13 -3.94 -3.22
CA GLU A 23 11.90 -3.72 -3.93
C GLU A 23 11.97 -4.41 -5.29
N GLU A 24 11.21 -5.46 -5.45
CA GLU A 24 11.20 -6.22 -6.68
C GLU A 24 10.28 -5.59 -7.70
N LYS A 25 10.71 -5.62 -8.94
CA LYS A 25 9.86 -5.17 -10.00
C LYS A 25 8.97 -6.33 -10.42
N LEU A 26 7.67 -6.14 -10.35
CA LEU A 26 6.71 -7.16 -10.71
C LEU A 26 6.27 -6.99 -12.15
N ASP A 27 5.82 -8.09 -12.76
CA ASP A 27 5.24 -8.03 -14.09
C ASP A 27 3.87 -7.39 -14.05
N LYS A 28 3.12 -7.66 -12.97
CA LYS A 28 1.85 -7.00 -12.72
C LYS A 28 1.75 -6.69 -11.24
N TYR A 29 1.22 -5.51 -10.93
CA TYR A 29 1.00 -5.11 -9.55
C TYR A 29 -0.44 -5.36 -9.16
N PRO A 30 -0.70 -5.61 -7.86
CA PRO A 30 -2.08 -5.82 -7.40
C PRO A 30 -2.97 -4.63 -7.72
N GLU A 31 -4.22 -4.92 -8.05
CA GLU A 31 -5.24 -3.91 -8.32
C GLU A 31 -6.54 -4.34 -7.67
N PRO A 32 -7.38 -3.39 -7.24
CA PRO A 32 -8.69 -3.76 -6.70
C PRO A 32 -9.53 -4.47 -7.76
N ILE A 33 -10.16 -5.56 -7.38
CA ILE A 33 -11.07 -6.24 -8.29
C ILE A 33 -12.30 -5.36 -8.45
N GLY A 34 -12.66 -5.06 -9.70
CA GLY A 34 -13.72 -4.11 -9.99
C GLY A 34 -13.22 -2.69 -10.14
N GLY A 35 -11.91 -2.49 -10.04
CA GLY A 35 -11.29 -1.19 -10.22
C GLY A 35 -11.28 -0.35 -8.96
N ILE A 36 -10.68 0.81 -9.06
CA ILE A 36 -10.55 1.72 -7.92
C ILE A 36 -11.93 2.17 -7.43
N GLU A 37 -12.92 2.25 -8.33
CA GLU A 37 -14.27 2.65 -7.95
C GLU A 37 -14.91 1.67 -6.97
N ALA A 38 -14.63 0.38 -7.13
CA ALA A 38 -15.16 -0.63 -6.21
C ALA A 38 -14.60 -0.44 -4.81
N MET A 39 -13.33 -0.07 -4.71
CA MET A 39 -12.71 0.20 -3.42
C MET A 39 -13.26 1.49 -2.81
N ILE A 40 -13.39 2.53 -3.62
CA ILE A 40 -13.88 3.82 -3.15
C ILE A 40 -15.28 3.72 -2.55
N LYS A 41 -16.11 2.83 -3.08
CA LYS A 41 -17.46 2.63 -2.55
C LYS A 41 -17.45 2.17 -1.09
N ASN A 42 -16.37 1.56 -0.66
CA ASN A 42 -16.24 1.10 0.73
C ASN A 42 -15.73 2.18 1.67
N VAL A 43 -15.31 3.33 1.12
CA VAL A 43 -14.78 4.42 1.94
C VAL A 43 -15.94 5.24 2.49
N VAL A 44 -15.98 5.38 3.82
CA VAL A 44 -16.99 6.20 4.47
C VAL A 44 -16.33 7.49 4.91
N TYR A 45 -16.83 8.63 4.42
CA TYR A 45 -16.30 9.92 4.83
C TYR A 45 -16.81 10.18 6.25
N PRO A 46 -15.94 10.29 7.26
CA PRO A 46 -16.41 10.47 8.63
C PRO A 46 -17.21 11.78 8.79
N ALA A 47 -18.33 11.72 9.49
CA ALA A 47 -19.17 12.89 9.68
C ALA A 47 -18.39 14.03 10.34
N SER A 48 -17.57 13.69 11.33
CA SER A 48 -16.77 14.71 12.02
C SER A 48 -15.82 15.42 11.07
N ALA A 49 -15.23 14.68 10.14
CA ALA A 49 -14.31 15.26 9.16
C ALA A 49 -15.07 16.13 8.16
N LYS A 50 -16.23 15.68 7.74
CA LYS A 50 -17.07 16.48 6.84
C LYS A 50 -17.44 17.81 7.47
N GLU A 51 -17.92 17.77 8.71
CA GLU A 51 -18.34 18.96 9.43
C GLU A 51 -17.19 19.94 9.63
N ALA A 52 -16.00 19.41 9.86
CA ALA A 52 -14.82 20.25 10.05
C ALA A 52 -14.17 20.69 8.76
N GLY A 53 -14.70 20.25 7.61
CA GLY A 53 -14.14 20.59 6.30
C GLY A 53 -12.79 19.95 6.03
N ILE A 54 -12.53 18.81 6.65
CA ILE A 54 -11.22 18.16 6.52
C ILE A 54 -11.15 17.40 5.20
N GLN A 55 -10.13 17.72 4.41
CA GLN A 55 -9.86 17.07 3.13
C GLN A 55 -8.41 16.67 3.08
N GLY A 56 -8.08 15.72 2.24
CA GLY A 56 -6.71 15.31 2.04
C GLY A 56 -6.61 13.89 1.54
N LYS A 57 -5.40 13.41 1.54
CA LYS A 57 -5.07 12.09 1.00
C LYS A 57 -4.42 11.25 2.08
N VAL A 58 -4.97 10.07 2.31
CA VAL A 58 -4.36 9.10 3.20
C VAL A 58 -3.60 8.11 2.31
N LEU A 59 -2.31 7.94 2.57
CA LEU A 59 -1.51 6.94 1.87
C LEU A 59 -1.37 5.72 2.78
N VAL A 60 -1.75 4.57 2.27
CA VAL A 60 -1.76 3.33 3.05
C VAL A 60 -0.87 2.30 2.36
N LYS A 61 0.22 1.94 3.03
CA LYS A 61 1.07 0.86 2.57
C LYS A 61 0.32 -0.44 2.82
N THR A 62 0.15 -1.25 1.79
CA THR A 62 -0.71 -2.42 1.84
C THR A 62 0.04 -3.63 1.34
N ILE A 63 -0.01 -4.71 2.09
CA ILE A 63 0.59 -5.96 1.67
C ILE A 63 -0.52 -6.92 1.28
N ILE A 64 -0.41 -7.45 0.06
CA ILE A 64 -1.41 -8.31 -0.55
C ILE A 64 -0.78 -9.67 -0.82
N ASP A 65 -1.45 -10.73 -0.36
CA ASP A 65 -0.90 -12.07 -0.51
C ASP A 65 -1.15 -12.63 -1.90
N GLU A 66 -0.69 -13.85 -2.13
CA GLU A 66 -0.78 -14.50 -3.43
C GLU A 66 -2.22 -14.76 -3.86
N LYS A 67 -3.16 -14.69 -2.94
CA LYS A 67 -4.58 -14.90 -3.22
C LYS A 67 -5.33 -13.60 -3.40
N GLY A 68 -4.65 -12.47 -3.28
CA GLY A 68 -5.30 -11.17 -3.42
C GLY A 68 -5.91 -10.65 -2.14
N ASN A 69 -5.60 -11.26 -1.01
CA ASN A 69 -6.11 -10.80 0.29
C ASN A 69 -5.16 -9.77 0.90
N VAL A 70 -5.74 -8.77 1.54
CA VAL A 70 -4.96 -7.78 2.27
C VAL A 70 -4.56 -8.39 3.59
N VAL A 71 -3.25 -8.50 3.83
CA VAL A 71 -2.74 -9.12 5.06
C VAL A 71 -2.14 -8.11 6.02
N GLU A 72 -1.82 -6.91 5.54
CA GLU A 72 -1.26 -5.88 6.41
C GLU A 72 -1.50 -4.49 5.81
N THR A 73 -1.83 -3.52 6.66
CA THR A 73 -1.98 -2.12 6.25
C THR A 73 -1.23 -1.22 7.22
N GLU A 74 -0.65 -0.16 6.69
CA GLU A 74 0.04 0.83 7.51
C GLU A 74 -0.16 2.21 6.88
N VAL A 75 -0.63 3.17 7.67
CA VAL A 75 -0.78 4.54 7.18
C VAL A 75 0.59 5.19 7.16
N VAL A 76 1.01 5.65 5.98
CA VAL A 76 2.30 6.31 5.82
C VAL A 76 2.16 7.82 5.60
N GLU A 77 0.96 8.26 5.24
CA GLU A 77 0.65 9.69 5.22
C GLU A 77 -0.78 9.85 5.74
N SER A 78 -0.95 10.65 6.78
CA SER A 78 -2.22 10.75 7.51
C SER A 78 -2.95 12.05 7.20
N VAL A 79 -4.27 11.99 7.26
CA VAL A 79 -5.11 13.19 7.26
C VAL A 79 -5.55 13.45 8.70
N ASN A 80 -6.30 12.53 9.27
CA ASN A 80 -6.61 12.53 10.69
C ASN A 80 -7.00 11.09 11.08
N ALA A 81 -7.15 10.84 12.37
CA ALA A 81 -7.37 9.48 12.86
C ALA A 81 -8.60 8.82 12.26
N ASP A 82 -9.70 9.57 12.15
CA ASP A 82 -10.95 9.00 11.64
C ASP A 82 -10.86 8.69 10.15
N CYS A 83 -10.27 9.58 9.36
CA CYS A 83 -10.07 9.34 7.93
C CYS A 83 -9.11 8.19 7.71
N ASP A 84 -8.04 8.13 8.50
CA ASP A 84 -7.06 7.05 8.39
C ASP A 84 -7.72 5.71 8.64
N LYS A 85 -8.56 5.64 9.67
CA LYS A 85 -9.23 4.39 10.02
C LYS A 85 -10.17 3.93 8.91
N THR A 86 -11.00 4.83 8.39
CA THR A 86 -11.94 4.43 7.36
C THR A 86 -11.23 4.06 6.06
N ALA A 87 -10.10 4.71 5.78
CA ALA A 87 -9.29 4.34 4.61
C ALA A 87 -8.76 2.92 4.75
N MET A 88 -8.19 2.60 5.91
CA MET A 88 -7.68 1.24 6.14
C MET A 88 -8.81 0.21 6.12
N ASP A 89 -9.96 0.53 6.71
CA ASP A 89 -11.08 -0.40 6.73
C ASP A 89 -11.58 -0.69 5.31
N ALA A 90 -11.65 0.32 4.46
CA ALA A 90 -12.09 0.13 3.08
C ALA A 90 -11.11 -0.75 2.31
N ILE A 91 -9.82 -0.53 2.51
CA ILE A 91 -8.80 -1.34 1.85
C ILE A 91 -8.89 -2.79 2.31
N LYS A 92 -9.07 -3.00 3.61
CA LYS A 92 -9.16 -4.36 4.15
C LYS A 92 -10.35 -5.13 3.61
N LYS A 93 -11.41 -4.44 3.25
CA LYS A 93 -12.62 -5.07 2.69
C LYS A 93 -12.52 -5.32 1.20
N THR A 94 -11.51 -4.77 0.57
CA THR A 94 -11.35 -4.85 -0.87
C THR A 94 -10.56 -6.09 -1.24
N LYS A 95 -11.03 -6.78 -2.27
CA LYS A 95 -10.30 -7.91 -2.83
C LYS A 95 -9.44 -7.41 -3.98
N PHE A 96 -8.21 -7.88 -4.04
CA PHE A 96 -7.27 -7.44 -5.07
C PHE A 96 -6.87 -8.61 -5.96
N THR A 97 -6.33 -8.28 -7.12
CA THR A 97 -5.60 -9.28 -7.89
C THR A 97 -4.22 -9.36 -7.23
N PRO A 98 -3.58 -10.53 -7.23
CA PRO A 98 -2.25 -10.63 -6.64
C PRO A 98 -1.20 -10.02 -7.55
N GLY A 99 -0.02 -9.72 -7.00
CA GLY A 99 1.11 -9.38 -7.82
C GLY A 99 1.52 -10.59 -8.66
N ILE A 100 2.04 -10.36 -9.84
CA ILE A 100 2.49 -11.44 -10.73
C ILE A 100 3.95 -11.22 -11.06
N LYS A 101 4.75 -12.27 -10.91
CA LYS A 101 6.14 -12.27 -11.32
C LYS A 101 6.46 -13.64 -11.92
N ASP A 102 7.04 -13.63 -13.11
CA ASP A 102 7.37 -14.87 -13.82
C ASP A 102 6.17 -15.79 -13.95
N ASN A 103 5.02 -15.18 -14.27
CA ASN A 103 3.73 -15.87 -14.45
C ASN A 103 3.18 -16.54 -13.20
N LYS A 104 3.69 -16.16 -12.03
CA LYS A 104 3.22 -16.73 -10.76
C LYS A 104 2.69 -15.65 -9.85
N PRO A 105 1.62 -15.94 -9.09
CA PRO A 105 1.15 -14.98 -8.09
C PRO A 105 2.18 -14.87 -6.98
N VAL A 106 2.45 -13.65 -6.57
CA VAL A 106 3.40 -13.41 -5.49
C VAL A 106 2.81 -12.40 -4.52
N LYS A 107 3.29 -12.46 -3.28
CA LYS A 107 2.97 -11.47 -2.28
C LYS A 107 3.58 -10.14 -2.72
N ALA A 108 2.83 -9.06 -2.57
CA ALA A 108 3.28 -7.76 -3.07
C ALA A 108 2.89 -6.65 -2.12
N GLU A 109 3.67 -5.58 -2.15
CA GLU A 109 3.41 -4.38 -1.38
C GLU A 109 3.05 -3.25 -2.34
N VAL A 110 1.96 -2.55 -2.06
CA VAL A 110 1.58 -1.37 -2.84
C VAL A 110 1.15 -0.28 -1.87
N THR A 111 1.34 0.99 -2.26
CA THR A 111 0.86 2.12 -1.48
C THR A 111 -0.37 2.66 -2.18
N ILE A 112 -1.48 2.69 -1.44
CA ILE A 112 -2.77 3.04 -2.01
C ILE A 112 -3.20 4.40 -1.49
N PRO A 113 -3.48 5.37 -2.38
CA PRO A 113 -3.98 6.66 -1.94
C PRO A 113 -5.50 6.62 -1.81
N VAL A 114 -6.01 7.12 -0.69
CA VAL A 114 -7.44 7.28 -0.49
C VAL A 114 -7.71 8.77 -0.33
N MET A 115 -8.44 9.33 -1.28
CA MET A 115 -8.72 10.77 -1.28
C MET A 115 -9.99 11.09 -0.51
N PHE A 116 -9.92 12.08 0.37
CA PHE A 116 -11.08 12.63 1.05
C PHE A 116 -11.28 14.03 0.50
N LYS A 117 -12.35 14.19 -0.25
CA LYS A 117 -12.61 15.45 -0.92
C LYS A 117 -14.08 15.81 -0.81
N LEU A 118 -14.34 17.04 -0.40
CA LEU A 118 -15.70 17.56 -0.32
C LEU A 118 -16.10 18.13 -1.67
N SER A 119 -17.37 17.97 -2.04
CA SER A 119 -17.86 18.48 -3.32
C SER A 119 -18.36 19.92 -3.19
#